data_4159d21697681fec54abefa83bec56a2
#
_entry.id   4159d21697681fec54abefa83bec56a2
#
_cell.length_a   1.000
_cell.length_b   1.000
_cell.length_c   1.000
_cell.angle_alpha   90.00
_cell.angle_beta   90.00
_cell.angle_gamma   90.00
#
_symmetry.space_group_name_H-M   'P 1'
#
loop_
_entity.id
_entity.type
_entity.pdbx_description
1 polymer ?
#
loop_
_entity_poly.entity_id
_entity_poly.type
_entity_poly.pdbx_seq_one_letter_code
_entity_poly.pdbx_strand_id
1 'polypeptide(L)'
;MKTIRIFISSPGDVAEERDKAEAVIRSLDRHYGGRVRLVVVRWENLGLGADASFQEGIVKVLNEDGGVDIGVFILWSRLGTPLGAWALRSDGRRYRSGTEQEFDLMLEASRRSDGSRPHLLAYVREDDRAYSMALAATPPQQRLHVVEQWTLAREFITETFTDAVTGQNLRAFHLYDQPVTFADRLRTHLRNVIDRLIGEVAGAVTWDERPYRGLESFDIAHEAIFRGREEHVCDVLQQLRRNSDNGCAFAVVVGASGSGKSSLVRAGVVPSLLHNANDGAKQWRHAAFTPSLVRGAPLAGLVEALASEGALPELRQQVRDLAHLSEKLARDPESARDMALLPGLSAARDSAGGPVRIIVIVDQMEELFVPGNVTEEERGMFLRAIRVLACYSLPGEGPPFRFVATLRSDFYAAAQRDEVFLKLKGEHGHYDLLAPDPAALQRIITEPARLAGVEFEEREGVPLDRRLLADAIRGADALPLLEYALDTLYENRDLTGGRA
;
A
#
# COMPACT_ATOMS: atom_id res chain seq x y z
N MET A 1 8.13 5.00 27.51
CA MET A 1 7.78 5.00 26.07
C MET A 1 8.91 4.30 25.35
N LYS A 2 8.61 3.24 24.57
CA LYS A 2 9.61 2.47 23.81
C LYS A 2 10.10 3.31 22.64
N THR A 3 11.41 3.29 22.37
CA THR A 3 11.99 3.88 21.16
C THR A 3 12.28 2.76 20.16
N ILE A 4 11.83 2.93 18.92
CA ILE A 4 12.15 2.06 17.78
C ILE A 4 13.11 2.83 16.89
N ARG A 5 14.31 2.28 16.69
CA ARG A 5 15.40 2.89 15.92
C ARG A 5 15.41 2.30 14.50
N ILE A 6 15.23 3.15 13.50
CA ILE A 6 15.13 2.78 12.09
C ILE A 6 16.34 3.32 11.35
N PHE A 7 17.19 2.43 10.87
CA PHE A 7 18.35 2.78 10.06
C PHE A 7 17.98 2.78 8.57
N ILE A 8 18.39 3.82 7.84
CA ILE A 8 18.19 3.92 6.39
C ILE A 8 19.55 3.85 5.70
N SER A 9 19.76 2.78 4.94
CA SER A 9 20.91 2.60 4.06
C SER A 9 20.52 2.80 2.62
N SER A 10 21.18 3.73 1.94
CA SER A 10 20.89 4.02 0.54
C SER A 10 22.06 4.72 -0.13
N PRO A 11 22.42 4.35 -1.38
CA PRO A 11 23.37 5.10 -2.20
C PRO A 11 22.84 6.50 -2.57
N GLY A 12 23.70 7.33 -3.15
CA GLY A 12 23.38 8.72 -3.46
C GLY A 12 22.38 8.94 -4.62
N ASP A 13 22.11 7.91 -5.41
CA ASP A 13 21.20 7.94 -6.57
C ASP A 13 19.72 7.80 -6.21
N VAL A 14 19.41 7.50 -4.95
CA VAL A 14 18.06 7.35 -4.41
C VAL A 14 17.76 8.38 -3.29
N ALA A 15 18.19 9.63 -3.50
CA ALA A 15 18.03 10.70 -2.52
C ALA A 15 16.56 11.04 -2.28
N GLU A 16 15.72 11.04 -3.33
CA GLU A 16 14.29 11.31 -3.23
C GLU A 16 13.57 10.24 -2.39
N GLU A 17 13.92 8.97 -2.59
CA GLU A 17 13.40 7.87 -1.79
C GLU A 17 13.78 8.00 -0.33
N ARG A 18 15.01 8.45 -0.04
CA ARG A 18 15.47 8.70 1.33
C ARG A 18 14.64 9.76 2.02
N ASP A 19 14.37 10.88 1.35
CA ASP A 19 13.55 11.96 1.88
C ASP A 19 12.11 11.51 2.13
N LYS A 20 11.56 10.71 1.22
CA LYS A 20 10.24 10.08 1.38
C LYS A 20 10.21 9.08 2.53
N ALA A 21 11.25 8.28 2.71
CA ALA A 21 11.35 7.35 3.84
C ALA A 21 11.28 8.09 5.17
N GLU A 22 11.98 9.21 5.31
CA GLU A 22 11.89 10.03 6.53
C GLU A 22 10.52 10.66 6.71
N ALA A 23 9.90 11.14 5.65
CA ALA A 23 8.53 11.68 5.71
C ALA A 23 7.53 10.62 6.19
N VAL A 24 7.68 9.37 5.70
CA VAL A 24 6.89 8.22 6.15
C VAL A 24 7.12 7.93 7.63
N ILE A 25 8.38 7.85 8.08
CA ILE A 25 8.71 7.57 9.48
C ILE A 25 8.17 8.67 10.40
N ARG A 26 8.35 9.94 10.05
CA ARG A 26 7.79 11.08 10.81
C ARG A 26 6.25 11.05 10.87
N SER A 27 5.60 10.60 9.81
CA SER A 27 4.14 10.44 9.78
C SER A 27 3.68 9.31 10.70
N LEU A 28 4.38 8.17 10.69
CA LEU A 28 4.11 7.04 11.58
C LEU A 28 4.42 7.38 13.04
N ASP A 29 5.49 8.14 13.33
CA ASP A 29 5.80 8.60 14.69
C ASP A 29 4.63 9.41 15.28
N ARG A 30 4.02 10.29 14.50
CA ARG A 30 2.81 11.02 14.91
C ARG A 30 1.59 10.10 15.09
N HIS A 31 1.44 9.10 14.20
CA HIS A 31 0.33 8.14 14.28
C HIS A 31 0.39 7.29 15.57
N TYR A 32 1.59 6.85 15.93
CA TYR A 32 1.82 6.05 17.12
C TYR A 32 2.05 6.90 18.40
N GLY A 33 1.93 8.22 18.31
CA GLY A 33 2.24 9.16 19.38
C GLY A 33 1.75 8.73 20.76
N GLY A 34 2.66 8.73 21.74
CA GLY A 34 2.40 8.26 23.12
C GLY A 34 2.62 6.76 23.36
N ARG A 35 2.60 5.92 22.34
CA ARG A 35 2.86 4.46 22.46
C ARG A 35 4.33 4.13 22.24
N VAL A 36 4.90 4.62 21.16
CA VAL A 36 6.31 4.49 20.80
C VAL A 36 6.84 5.77 20.21
N ARG A 37 8.16 5.92 20.22
CA ARG A 37 8.90 6.96 19.53
C ARG A 37 9.71 6.34 18.41
N LEU A 38 9.55 6.81 17.17
CA LEU A 38 10.32 6.38 16.03
C LEU A 38 11.51 7.32 15.81
N VAL A 39 12.71 6.78 15.76
CA VAL A 39 13.94 7.55 15.58
C VAL A 39 14.65 7.08 14.33
N VAL A 40 14.84 7.99 13.37
CA VAL A 40 15.66 7.73 12.19
C VAL A 40 17.13 7.80 12.57
N VAL A 41 17.87 6.75 12.30
CA VAL A 41 19.31 6.68 12.45
C VAL A 41 19.94 6.83 11.07
N ARG A 42 20.69 7.92 10.89
CA ARG A 42 21.48 8.17 9.69
C ARG A 42 22.95 8.29 10.07
N TRP A 43 23.82 7.79 9.21
CA TRP A 43 25.25 7.93 9.39
C TRP A 43 25.70 9.41 9.38
N GLU A 44 25.04 10.27 8.57
CA GLU A 44 25.33 11.70 8.49
C GLU A 44 25.12 12.42 9.82
N ASN A 45 24.27 11.88 10.68
CA ASN A 45 23.89 12.47 11.97
C ASN A 45 24.72 11.91 13.16
N LEU A 46 25.65 10.97 12.91
CA LEU A 46 26.39 10.30 13.99
C LEU A 46 27.53 11.15 14.59
N GLY A 47 27.76 12.37 14.08
CA GLY A 47 28.75 13.29 14.64
C GLY A 47 30.16 12.67 14.73
N LEU A 48 30.53 11.83 13.76
CA LEU A 48 31.84 11.15 13.75
C LEU A 48 32.95 12.16 13.66
N GLY A 49 33.95 12.04 14.54
CA GLY A 49 35.17 12.83 14.46
C GLY A 49 35.93 12.49 13.18
N ALA A 50 36.73 13.42 12.69
CA ALA A 50 37.57 13.23 11.49
C ALA A 50 38.60 12.09 11.62
N ASP A 51 38.78 11.58 12.82
CA ASP A 51 39.67 10.48 13.20
C ASP A 51 38.96 9.10 13.22
N ALA A 52 37.63 9.08 13.19
CA ALA A 52 36.86 7.83 13.15
C ALA A 52 36.54 7.40 11.71
N SER A 53 36.75 6.12 11.41
CA SER A 53 36.27 5.60 10.12
C SER A 53 34.74 5.56 10.10
N PHE A 54 34.16 5.81 8.94
CA PHE A 54 32.71 5.75 8.70
C PHE A 54 32.07 4.45 9.25
N GLN A 55 32.76 3.33 9.16
CA GLN A 55 32.27 2.03 9.58
C GLN A 55 32.37 1.78 11.09
N GLU A 56 33.35 2.36 11.78
CA GLU A 56 33.39 2.33 13.24
C GLU A 56 32.12 2.99 13.81
N GLY A 57 31.63 4.06 13.15
CA GLY A 57 30.36 4.69 13.50
C GLY A 57 29.16 3.77 13.36
N ILE A 58 29.07 3.00 12.27
CA ILE A 58 27.96 2.05 12.04
C ILE A 58 28.02 0.88 13.01
N VAL A 59 29.21 0.29 13.19
CA VAL A 59 29.43 -0.79 14.19
C VAL A 59 29.10 -0.30 15.59
N LYS A 60 29.44 0.94 15.92
CA LYS A 60 29.09 1.56 17.21
C LYS A 60 27.57 1.67 17.38
N VAL A 61 26.83 2.16 16.37
CA VAL A 61 25.36 2.28 16.40
C VAL A 61 24.67 0.92 16.52
N LEU A 62 25.21 -0.12 15.86
CA LEU A 62 24.67 -1.48 15.97
C LEU A 62 24.92 -2.12 17.34
N ASN A 63 26.00 -1.72 18.05
CA ASN A 63 26.41 -2.28 19.32
C ASN A 63 26.08 -1.38 20.54
N GLU A 64 25.63 -0.13 20.33
CA GLU A 64 25.20 0.74 21.43
C GLU A 64 23.92 0.24 22.10
N ASP A 65 23.72 0.61 23.37
CA ASP A 65 22.51 0.28 24.15
C ASP A 65 21.23 0.64 23.38
N GLY A 66 20.51 -0.39 22.95
CA GLY A 66 19.28 -0.29 22.15
C GLY A 66 19.44 -0.65 20.67
N GLY A 67 20.63 -0.71 20.08
CA GLY A 67 20.91 -1.15 18.70
C GLY A 67 20.03 -0.49 17.63
N VAL A 68 19.82 -1.21 16.52
CA VAL A 68 18.85 -0.88 15.46
C VAL A 68 17.73 -1.91 15.49
N ASP A 69 16.48 -1.45 15.47
CA ASP A 69 15.31 -2.34 15.45
C ASP A 69 14.89 -2.70 14.03
N ILE A 70 15.03 -1.76 13.08
CA ILE A 70 14.64 -1.94 11.68
C ILE A 70 15.71 -1.35 10.76
N GLY A 71 16.17 -2.16 9.79
CA GLY A 71 17.06 -1.73 8.70
C GLY A 71 16.27 -1.59 7.41
N VAL A 72 16.31 -0.41 6.78
CA VAL A 72 15.68 -0.12 5.49
C VAL A 72 16.78 0.08 4.45
N PHE A 73 16.83 -0.78 3.44
CA PHE A 73 17.81 -0.75 2.36
C PHE A 73 17.14 -0.37 1.05
N ILE A 74 17.67 0.66 0.37
CA ILE A 74 17.09 1.19 -0.86
C ILE A 74 18.18 1.13 -1.94
N LEU A 75 17.93 0.38 -3.00
CA LEU A 75 18.89 0.09 -4.07
C LEU A 75 18.31 0.45 -5.43
N TRP A 76 19.15 0.97 -6.31
CA TRP A 76 18.79 1.22 -7.70
C TRP A 76 19.99 1.01 -8.65
N SER A 77 20.62 2.10 -9.08
CA SER A 77 21.65 2.09 -10.14
C SER A 77 23.08 2.14 -9.62
N ARG A 78 23.26 2.25 -8.31
CA ARG A 78 24.58 2.28 -7.66
C ARG A 78 24.60 1.38 -6.43
N LEU A 79 25.76 0.79 -6.18
CA LEU A 79 25.97 0.02 -4.94
C LEU A 79 26.47 0.90 -3.78
N GLY A 80 26.90 2.10 -4.07
CA GLY A 80 27.39 3.06 -3.09
C GLY A 80 28.90 3.34 -3.23
N THR A 81 29.45 4.04 -2.25
CA THR A 81 30.86 4.45 -2.27
C THR A 81 31.78 3.24 -2.04
N PRO A 82 32.77 3.02 -2.91
CA PRO A 82 33.76 1.96 -2.73
C PRO A 82 34.54 2.12 -1.41
N LEU A 83 34.84 1.00 -0.77
CA LEU A 83 35.61 0.97 0.46
C LEU A 83 37.07 0.71 0.22
N GLY A 84 37.92 1.13 1.16
CA GLY A 84 39.33 0.87 1.12
C GLY A 84 39.73 -0.61 1.27
N ALA A 85 40.98 -0.96 0.97
CA ALA A 85 41.46 -2.34 1.01
C ALA A 85 41.38 -3.03 2.39
N TRP A 86 41.15 -2.26 3.44
CA TRP A 86 41.00 -2.71 4.83
C TRP A 86 39.60 -3.30 5.13
N ALA A 87 38.57 -3.02 4.32
CA ALA A 87 37.22 -3.50 4.55
C ALA A 87 37.05 -4.93 4.05
N LEU A 88 37.29 -5.89 4.93
CA LEU A 88 37.21 -7.32 4.62
C LEU A 88 35.95 -7.95 5.27
N ARG A 89 35.30 -8.85 4.52
CA ARG A 89 34.26 -9.76 4.99
C ARG A 89 34.86 -10.87 5.86
N SER A 90 34.04 -11.58 6.59
CA SER A 90 34.44 -12.74 7.40
C SER A 90 35.06 -13.87 6.55
N ASP A 91 34.72 -13.94 5.25
CA ASP A 91 35.28 -14.91 4.29
C ASP A 91 36.58 -14.46 3.61
N GLY A 92 37.13 -13.28 4.01
CA GLY A 92 38.35 -12.71 3.47
C GLY A 92 38.17 -11.93 2.17
N ARG A 93 36.98 -11.89 1.57
CA ARG A 93 36.67 -11.03 0.41
C ARG A 93 36.54 -9.58 0.84
N ARG A 94 36.78 -8.66 -0.09
CA ARG A 94 36.60 -7.22 0.15
C ARG A 94 35.13 -6.83 -0.06
N TYR A 95 34.66 -5.92 0.78
CA TYR A 95 33.40 -5.24 0.50
C TYR A 95 33.57 -4.30 -0.69
N ARG A 96 32.59 -4.35 -1.60
CA ARG A 96 32.56 -3.48 -2.80
C ARG A 96 32.13 -2.06 -2.44
N SER A 97 31.30 -1.90 -1.39
CA SER A 97 30.79 -0.60 -0.96
C SER A 97 30.39 -0.58 0.52
N GLY A 98 30.13 0.62 1.04
CA GLY A 98 29.57 0.82 2.38
C GLY A 98 28.19 0.18 2.53
N THR A 99 27.31 0.32 1.53
CA THR A 99 25.95 -0.28 1.55
C THR A 99 25.99 -1.80 1.65
N GLU A 100 26.92 -2.45 0.93
CA GLU A 100 27.11 -3.90 1.04
C GLU A 100 27.54 -4.30 2.46
N GLN A 101 28.46 -3.57 3.05
CA GLN A 101 28.92 -3.84 4.41
C GLN A 101 27.83 -3.59 5.45
N GLU A 102 27.09 -2.50 5.34
CA GLU A 102 25.94 -2.20 6.20
C GLU A 102 24.90 -3.32 6.17
N PHE A 103 24.58 -3.81 4.97
CA PHE A 103 23.64 -4.92 4.81
C PHE A 103 24.14 -6.18 5.49
N ASP A 104 25.37 -6.59 5.25
CA ASP A 104 25.96 -7.80 5.86
C ASP A 104 25.99 -7.73 7.38
N LEU A 105 26.45 -6.60 7.95
CA LEU A 105 26.50 -6.40 9.40
C LEU A 105 25.11 -6.52 10.04
N MET A 106 24.09 -5.92 9.42
CA MET A 106 22.71 -6.01 9.92
C MET A 106 22.12 -7.41 9.72
N LEU A 107 22.45 -8.09 8.63
CA LEU A 107 22.03 -9.46 8.40
C LEU A 107 22.63 -10.42 9.44
N GLU A 108 23.91 -10.23 9.78
CA GLU A 108 24.56 -10.99 10.85
C GLU A 108 23.94 -10.68 12.22
N ALA A 109 23.65 -9.43 12.53
CA ALA A 109 22.99 -9.04 13.77
C ALA A 109 21.59 -9.70 13.88
N SER A 110 20.81 -9.64 12.79
CA SER A 110 19.49 -10.30 12.72
C SER A 110 19.59 -11.80 12.95
N ARG A 111 20.57 -12.49 12.34
CA ARG A 111 20.78 -13.95 12.55
C ARG A 111 21.18 -14.31 13.97
N ARG A 112 21.95 -13.47 14.66
CA ARG A 112 22.33 -13.69 16.07
C ARG A 112 21.14 -13.59 17.03
N SER A 113 20.11 -12.85 16.64
CA SER A 113 18.88 -12.64 17.40
C SER A 113 17.72 -13.53 16.94
N ASP A 114 18.00 -14.63 16.22
CA ASP A 114 17.00 -15.53 15.65
C ASP A 114 16.01 -14.82 14.70
N GLY A 115 16.48 -13.77 14.01
CA GLY A 115 15.65 -12.97 13.09
C GLY A 115 14.75 -11.96 13.79
N SER A 116 14.81 -11.83 15.13
CA SER A 116 13.94 -10.91 15.87
C SER A 116 14.36 -9.46 15.71
N ARG A 117 15.67 -9.15 15.59
CA ARG A 117 16.20 -7.77 15.43
C ARG A 117 17.62 -7.75 14.85
N PRO A 118 17.94 -6.78 13.97
CA PRO A 118 17.00 -5.87 13.30
C PRO A 118 16.13 -6.59 12.26
N HIS A 119 14.90 -6.11 12.06
CA HIS A 119 14.09 -6.48 10.91
C HIS A 119 14.62 -5.80 9.66
N LEU A 120 14.91 -6.56 8.59
CA LEU A 120 15.48 -6.02 7.35
C LEU A 120 14.39 -5.87 6.28
N LEU A 121 14.26 -4.68 5.74
CA LEU A 121 13.38 -4.34 4.63
C LEU A 121 14.24 -3.88 3.45
N ALA A 122 14.23 -4.61 2.35
CA ALA A 122 15.00 -4.29 1.15
C ALA A 122 14.08 -3.88 0.01
N TYR A 123 14.42 -2.78 -0.65
CA TYR A 123 13.68 -2.20 -1.77
C TYR A 123 14.62 -2.02 -2.96
N VAL A 124 14.18 -2.48 -4.14
CA VAL A 124 14.93 -2.38 -5.38
C VAL A 124 14.10 -1.64 -6.41
N ARG A 125 14.64 -0.56 -6.96
CA ARG A 125 13.99 0.20 -8.02
C ARG A 125 14.17 -0.49 -9.36
N GLU A 126 13.07 -0.74 -10.06
CA GLU A 126 13.00 -1.19 -11.45
C GLU A 126 12.50 -0.06 -12.33
N ASP A 127 13.44 0.72 -12.86
CA ASP A 127 13.15 1.83 -13.77
C ASP A 127 14.28 1.95 -14.80
N ASP A 128 14.26 1.02 -15.74
CA ASP A 128 15.27 0.96 -16.82
C ASP A 128 15.18 2.17 -17.75
N ARG A 129 14.00 2.79 -17.86
CA ARG A 129 13.82 4.01 -18.65
C ARG A 129 14.53 5.20 -18.00
N ALA A 130 14.32 5.40 -16.70
CA ALA A 130 15.01 6.47 -15.97
C ALA A 130 16.52 6.26 -15.96
N TYR A 131 16.98 5.01 -15.79
CA TYR A 131 18.41 4.68 -15.89
C TYR A 131 18.98 5.02 -17.26
N SER A 132 18.31 4.61 -18.35
CA SER A 132 18.75 4.89 -19.72
C SER A 132 18.79 6.39 -20.00
N MET A 133 17.83 7.16 -19.51
CA MET A 133 17.81 8.61 -19.62
C MET A 133 18.97 9.26 -18.83
N ALA A 134 19.21 8.82 -17.59
CA ALA A 134 20.30 9.29 -16.76
C ALA A 134 21.66 8.99 -17.39
N LEU A 135 21.85 7.78 -17.93
CA LEU A 135 23.06 7.39 -18.64
C LEU A 135 23.29 8.22 -19.90
N ALA A 136 22.24 8.49 -20.67
CA ALA A 136 22.32 9.35 -21.87
C ALA A 136 22.71 10.78 -21.54
N ALA A 137 22.21 11.32 -20.41
CA ALA A 137 22.55 12.66 -19.92
C ALA A 137 23.94 12.76 -19.28
N THR A 138 24.57 11.62 -18.96
CA THR A 138 25.89 11.57 -18.33
C THR A 138 27.00 11.91 -19.35
N PRO A 139 27.98 12.76 -18.98
CA PRO A 139 29.14 13.04 -19.82
C PRO A 139 29.88 11.76 -20.25
N PRO A 140 30.37 11.67 -21.52
CA PRO A 140 30.99 10.45 -22.04
C PRO A 140 32.10 9.86 -21.16
N GLN A 141 32.89 10.72 -20.52
CA GLN A 141 34.01 10.31 -19.66
C GLN A 141 33.57 9.61 -18.37
N GLN A 142 32.33 9.84 -17.92
CA GLN A 142 31.76 9.27 -16.69
C GLN A 142 30.85 8.07 -16.95
N ARG A 143 30.44 7.82 -18.21
CA ARG A 143 29.49 6.74 -18.55
C ARG A 143 29.98 5.37 -18.14
N LEU A 144 31.26 5.09 -18.34
CA LEU A 144 31.86 3.80 -17.95
C LEU A 144 31.64 3.55 -16.45
N HIS A 145 31.93 4.55 -15.63
CA HIS A 145 31.74 4.44 -14.17
C HIS A 145 30.27 4.23 -13.79
N VAL A 146 29.32 4.89 -14.47
CA VAL A 146 27.87 4.67 -14.23
C VAL A 146 27.49 3.23 -14.56
N VAL A 147 27.97 2.67 -15.68
CA VAL A 147 27.72 1.29 -16.07
C VAL A 147 28.35 0.30 -15.09
N GLU A 148 29.58 0.55 -14.63
CA GLU A 148 30.23 -0.26 -13.61
C GLU A 148 29.45 -0.29 -12.30
N GLN A 149 28.98 0.86 -11.83
CA GLN A 149 28.15 0.95 -10.61
C GLN A 149 26.81 0.21 -10.76
N TRP A 150 26.17 0.32 -11.92
CA TRP A 150 24.98 -0.45 -12.24
C TRP A 150 25.23 -1.95 -12.20
N THR A 151 26.31 -2.41 -12.81
CA THR A 151 26.68 -3.82 -12.83
C THR A 151 26.90 -4.33 -11.40
N LEU A 152 27.69 -3.61 -10.60
CA LEU A 152 27.94 -3.95 -9.20
C LEU A 152 26.66 -4.02 -8.36
N ALA A 153 25.72 -3.09 -8.57
CA ALA A 153 24.44 -3.09 -7.87
C ALA A 153 23.60 -4.32 -8.24
N ARG A 154 23.52 -4.67 -9.52
CA ARG A 154 22.80 -5.84 -10.01
C ARG A 154 23.42 -7.15 -9.57
N GLU A 155 24.74 -7.27 -9.58
CA GLU A 155 25.46 -8.41 -9.03
C GLU A 155 25.16 -8.60 -7.55
N PHE A 156 25.27 -7.52 -6.75
CA PHE A 156 24.95 -7.57 -5.32
C PHE A 156 23.50 -8.02 -5.06
N ILE A 157 22.54 -7.45 -5.80
CA ILE A 157 21.12 -7.83 -5.67
C ILE A 157 20.94 -9.32 -5.98
N THR A 158 21.50 -9.78 -7.10
CA THR A 158 21.37 -11.19 -7.51
C THR A 158 22.03 -12.13 -6.50
N GLU A 159 23.28 -11.88 -6.09
CA GLU A 159 24.00 -12.71 -5.13
C GLU A 159 23.35 -12.73 -3.75
N THR A 160 22.74 -11.62 -3.35
CA THR A 160 22.17 -11.46 -2.00
C THR A 160 20.76 -12.05 -1.89
N PHE A 161 19.95 -11.87 -2.92
CA PHE A 161 18.51 -12.16 -2.84
C PHE A 161 18.07 -13.36 -3.68
N THR A 162 18.90 -13.85 -4.60
CA THR A 162 18.54 -14.94 -5.51
C THR A 162 19.52 -16.12 -5.41
N ASP A 163 19.03 -17.33 -5.43
CA ASP A 163 19.85 -18.54 -5.52
C ASP A 163 20.39 -18.70 -6.95
N ALA A 164 21.71 -18.74 -7.09
CA ALA A 164 22.38 -18.79 -8.38
C ALA A 164 22.11 -20.07 -9.18
N VAL A 165 21.70 -21.15 -8.53
CA VAL A 165 21.48 -22.47 -9.15
C VAL A 165 20.00 -22.64 -9.54
N THR A 166 19.10 -22.29 -8.63
CA THR A 166 17.65 -22.54 -8.79
C THR A 166 16.89 -21.31 -9.32
N GLY A 167 17.48 -20.11 -9.27
CA GLY A 167 16.82 -18.85 -9.59
C GLY A 167 15.74 -18.44 -8.59
N GLN A 168 15.58 -19.15 -7.48
CA GLN A 168 14.61 -18.85 -6.45
C GLN A 168 15.07 -17.72 -5.53
N ASN A 169 14.13 -16.98 -4.97
CA ASN A 169 14.45 -15.94 -4.00
C ASN A 169 14.95 -16.54 -2.69
N LEU A 170 16.17 -16.22 -2.30
CA LEU A 170 16.78 -16.59 -1.02
C LEU A 170 16.26 -15.71 0.13
N ARG A 171 15.92 -14.47 -0.17
CA ARG A 171 15.43 -13.45 0.77
C ARG A 171 14.39 -12.58 0.13
N ALA A 172 13.45 -12.09 0.93
CA ALA A 172 12.44 -11.15 0.46
C ALA A 172 13.05 -9.78 0.13
N PHE A 173 12.68 -9.24 -1.00
CA PHE A 173 12.89 -7.83 -1.37
C PHE A 173 11.67 -7.33 -2.15
N HIS A 174 11.47 -6.01 -2.18
CA HIS A 174 10.29 -5.39 -2.75
C HIS A 174 10.69 -4.52 -3.95
N LEU A 175 10.11 -4.82 -5.10
CA LEU A 175 10.32 -4.04 -6.32
C LEU A 175 9.43 -2.80 -6.32
N TYR A 176 9.94 -1.68 -6.84
CA TYR A 176 9.17 -0.46 -7.07
C TYR A 176 9.71 0.28 -8.29
N ASP A 177 8.87 1.11 -8.90
CA ASP A 177 9.22 1.87 -10.11
C ASP A 177 9.47 3.36 -9.85
N GLN A 178 8.77 3.94 -8.86
CA GLN A 178 8.82 5.37 -8.56
C GLN A 178 9.00 5.61 -7.06
N PRO A 179 9.64 6.74 -6.66
CA PRO A 179 9.83 7.09 -5.26
C PRO A 179 8.53 7.15 -4.44
N VAL A 180 7.40 7.47 -5.08
CA VAL A 180 6.10 7.51 -4.40
C VAL A 180 5.59 6.10 -4.09
N THR A 181 5.71 5.17 -5.05
CA THR A 181 5.37 3.75 -4.85
C THR A 181 6.22 3.12 -3.75
N PHE A 182 7.51 3.44 -3.71
CA PHE A 182 8.39 3.06 -2.61
C PHE A 182 7.86 3.55 -1.27
N ALA A 183 7.47 4.83 -1.16
CA ALA A 183 7.00 5.42 0.08
C ALA A 183 5.73 4.73 0.62
N ASP A 184 4.80 4.33 -0.25
CA ASP A 184 3.59 3.62 0.15
C ASP A 184 3.89 2.20 0.63
N ARG A 185 4.73 1.46 -0.11
CA ARG A 185 5.20 0.12 0.31
C ARG A 185 5.93 0.21 1.66
N LEU A 186 6.85 1.17 1.80
CA LEU A 186 7.58 1.39 3.04
C LEU A 186 6.64 1.69 4.22
N ARG A 187 5.64 2.57 4.03
CA ARG A 187 4.65 2.89 5.06
C ARG A 187 3.94 1.64 5.55
N THR A 188 3.45 0.83 4.62
CA THR A 188 2.74 -0.40 4.91
C THR A 188 3.62 -1.39 5.66
N HIS A 189 4.84 -1.62 5.18
CA HIS A 189 5.76 -2.59 5.80
C HIS A 189 6.25 -2.12 7.17
N LEU A 190 6.61 -0.84 7.31
CA LEU A 190 7.01 -0.28 8.61
C LEU A 190 5.88 -0.38 9.63
N ARG A 191 4.64 -0.06 9.23
CA ARG A 191 3.48 -0.20 10.10
C ARG A 191 3.35 -1.63 10.63
N ASN A 192 3.44 -2.63 9.74
CA ASN A 192 3.36 -4.04 10.12
C ASN A 192 4.47 -4.47 11.10
N VAL A 193 5.70 -4.03 10.84
CA VAL A 193 6.83 -4.33 11.72
C VAL A 193 6.69 -3.62 13.07
N ILE A 194 6.31 -2.34 13.08
CA ILE A 194 6.11 -1.55 14.30
C ILE A 194 4.99 -2.13 15.15
N ASP A 195 3.84 -2.49 14.55
CA ASP A 195 2.72 -3.11 15.25
C ASP A 195 3.14 -4.43 15.92
N ARG A 196 3.96 -5.23 15.25
CA ARG A 196 4.54 -6.45 15.82
C ARG A 196 5.45 -6.13 17.00
N LEU A 197 6.38 -5.21 16.83
CA LEU A 197 7.32 -4.79 17.89
C LEU A 197 6.62 -4.17 19.10
N ILE A 198 5.50 -3.52 18.91
CA ILE A 198 4.64 -3.01 20.00
C ILE A 198 3.94 -4.17 20.69
N GLY A 199 3.36 -5.09 19.94
CA GLY A 199 2.64 -6.25 20.47
C GLY A 199 3.52 -7.19 21.30
N GLU A 200 4.79 -7.40 20.91
CA GLU A 200 5.77 -8.20 21.66
C GLU A 200 6.08 -7.62 23.05
N VAL A 201 5.96 -6.30 23.24
CA VAL A 201 6.31 -5.63 24.50
C VAL A 201 5.10 -5.41 25.42
N ALA A 202 3.92 -5.22 24.85
CA ALA A 202 2.79 -4.69 25.59
C ALA A 202 1.77 -5.76 26.03
N GLY A 203 1.67 -6.90 25.35
CA GLY A 203 0.50 -7.80 25.50
C GLY A 203 -0.84 -7.02 25.37
N ALA A 204 -0.80 -5.83 24.76
CA ALA A 204 -1.93 -4.92 24.76
C ALA A 204 -2.89 -5.28 23.63
N VAL A 205 -4.10 -5.58 24.02
CA VAL A 205 -5.28 -5.56 23.16
C VAL A 205 -5.37 -4.18 22.52
N THR A 206 -5.29 -4.13 21.17
CA THR A 206 -5.38 -2.88 20.41
C THR A 206 -6.66 -2.81 19.58
N TRP A 207 -7.49 -3.84 19.69
CA TRP A 207 -8.78 -3.97 19.02
C TRP A 207 -9.81 -4.54 20.00
N ASP A 208 -10.84 -3.76 20.32
CA ASP A 208 -11.84 -4.11 21.33
C ASP A 208 -13.10 -4.76 20.75
N GLU A 209 -13.22 -4.79 19.41
CA GLU A 209 -14.35 -5.36 18.70
C GLU A 209 -14.03 -6.75 18.13
N ARG A 210 -14.96 -7.35 17.38
CA ARG A 210 -14.76 -8.63 16.69
C ARG A 210 -13.65 -8.50 15.65
N PRO A 211 -12.59 -9.34 15.73
CA PRO A 211 -11.45 -9.25 14.82
C PRO A 211 -11.73 -9.85 13.44
N TYR A 212 -12.78 -10.66 13.31
CA TYR A 212 -13.20 -11.28 12.06
C TYR A 212 -14.63 -10.85 11.73
N ARG A 213 -14.94 -10.74 10.44
CA ARG A 213 -16.21 -10.21 9.96
C ARG A 213 -17.15 -11.28 9.38
N GLY A 214 -16.74 -12.53 9.39
CA GLY A 214 -17.51 -13.62 8.80
C GLY A 214 -17.71 -13.38 7.28
N LEU A 215 -18.96 -13.30 6.85
CA LEU A 215 -19.32 -13.05 5.44
C LEU A 215 -19.46 -11.56 5.09
N GLU A 216 -19.36 -10.66 6.06
CA GLU A 216 -19.43 -9.22 5.83
C GLU A 216 -18.10 -8.69 5.28
N SER A 217 -18.18 -7.64 4.45
CA SER A 217 -16.96 -6.96 4.00
C SER A 217 -16.33 -6.12 5.11
N PHE A 218 -15.01 -6.08 5.14
CA PHE A 218 -14.28 -5.10 5.94
C PHE A 218 -14.52 -3.70 5.38
N ASP A 219 -14.72 -2.71 6.24
CA ASP A 219 -14.87 -1.31 5.89
C ASP A 219 -13.70 -0.48 6.42
N ILE A 220 -13.66 0.81 6.14
CA ILE A 220 -12.61 1.77 6.52
C ILE A 220 -12.26 1.68 8.02
N ALA A 221 -13.27 1.54 8.87
CA ALA A 221 -13.08 1.38 10.32
C ALA A 221 -12.28 0.12 10.70
N HIS A 222 -12.22 -0.87 9.83
CA HIS A 222 -11.55 -2.16 10.07
C HIS A 222 -10.11 -2.21 9.53
N GLU A 223 -9.53 -1.08 9.11
CA GLU A 223 -8.15 -1.01 8.59
C GLU A 223 -7.13 -1.71 9.50
N ALA A 224 -7.28 -1.55 10.83
CA ALA A 224 -6.34 -2.10 11.79
C ALA A 224 -6.27 -3.63 11.77
N ILE A 225 -7.38 -4.30 11.46
CA ILE A 225 -7.49 -5.76 11.42
C ILE A 225 -7.50 -6.35 10.01
N PHE A 226 -7.53 -5.52 8.97
CA PHE A 226 -7.44 -5.97 7.58
C PHE A 226 -5.98 -6.26 7.22
N ARG A 227 -5.57 -7.52 7.29
CA ARG A 227 -4.19 -8.00 7.17
C ARG A 227 -4.01 -9.02 6.05
N GLY A 228 -2.76 -9.21 5.63
CA GLY A 228 -2.39 -10.21 4.61
C GLY A 228 -2.68 -9.79 3.16
N ARG A 229 -3.11 -8.54 2.92
CA ARG A 229 -3.41 -8.01 1.58
C ARG A 229 -2.65 -6.73 1.23
N GLU A 230 -1.63 -6.38 1.99
CA GLU A 230 -0.92 -5.11 1.91
C GLU A 230 -0.22 -4.92 0.56
N GLU A 231 0.36 -5.97 -0.02
CA GLU A 231 0.97 -5.93 -1.36
C GLU A 231 -0.10 -5.61 -2.42
N HIS A 232 -1.26 -6.27 -2.36
CA HIS A 232 -2.37 -6.00 -3.27
C HIS A 232 -2.87 -4.55 -3.15
N VAL A 233 -2.92 -3.99 -1.94
CA VAL A 233 -3.27 -2.57 -1.72
C VAL A 233 -2.25 -1.66 -2.43
N CYS A 234 -0.96 -1.91 -2.25
CA CYS A 234 0.11 -1.15 -2.90
C CYS A 234 0.02 -1.22 -4.42
N ASP A 235 -0.25 -2.41 -4.96
CA ASP A 235 -0.36 -2.64 -6.41
C ASP A 235 -1.57 -1.90 -7.01
N VAL A 236 -2.74 -1.95 -6.35
CA VAL A 236 -3.92 -1.18 -6.80
C VAL A 236 -3.64 0.32 -6.79
N LEU A 237 -3.00 0.83 -5.74
CA LEU A 237 -2.60 2.24 -5.66
C LEU A 237 -1.61 2.62 -6.78
N GLN A 238 -0.67 1.74 -7.10
CA GLN A 238 0.27 1.93 -8.19
C GLN A 238 -0.44 1.96 -9.56
N GLN A 239 -1.36 1.03 -9.81
CA GLN A 239 -2.14 1.01 -11.06
C GLN A 239 -3.00 2.28 -11.19
N LEU A 240 -3.67 2.69 -10.11
CA LEU A 240 -4.45 3.94 -10.09
C LEU A 240 -3.59 5.16 -10.43
N ARG A 241 -2.36 5.24 -9.90
CA ARG A 241 -1.42 6.31 -10.21
C ARG A 241 -0.98 6.28 -11.66
N ARG A 242 -0.50 5.14 -12.15
CA ARG A 242 -0.05 4.97 -13.53
C ARG A 242 -1.14 5.39 -14.53
N ASN A 243 -2.38 4.96 -14.28
CA ASN A 243 -3.48 5.35 -15.15
C ASN A 243 -3.83 6.85 -15.01
N SER A 244 -3.71 7.41 -13.80
CA SER A 244 -3.86 8.85 -13.55
C SER A 244 -2.80 9.67 -14.30
N ASP A 245 -1.55 9.23 -14.31
CA ASP A 245 -0.44 9.88 -15.04
C ASP A 245 -0.67 9.84 -16.57
N ASN A 246 -1.40 8.81 -17.05
CA ASN A 246 -1.88 8.70 -18.43
C ASN A 246 -3.18 9.47 -18.70
N GLY A 247 -3.64 10.29 -17.76
CA GLY A 247 -4.76 11.22 -17.91
C GLY A 247 -6.12 10.68 -17.48
N CYS A 248 -6.20 9.51 -16.81
CA CYS A 248 -7.46 9.00 -16.28
C CYS A 248 -7.30 8.35 -14.90
N ALA A 249 -7.80 8.99 -13.86
CA ALA A 249 -7.70 8.53 -12.47
C ALA A 249 -8.75 7.44 -12.13
N PHE A 250 -8.66 6.30 -12.78
CA PHE A 250 -9.56 5.16 -12.63
C PHE A 250 -8.78 3.85 -12.49
N ALA A 251 -9.20 2.98 -11.58
CA ALA A 251 -8.72 1.60 -11.49
C ALA A 251 -9.89 0.64 -11.25
N VAL A 252 -9.83 -0.56 -11.83
CA VAL A 252 -10.79 -1.64 -11.58
C VAL A 252 -10.07 -2.83 -10.98
N VAL A 253 -10.56 -3.31 -9.84
CA VAL A 253 -10.11 -4.54 -9.17
C VAL A 253 -11.02 -5.67 -9.62
N VAL A 254 -10.46 -6.61 -10.36
CA VAL A 254 -11.16 -7.78 -10.92
C VAL A 254 -10.83 -9.02 -10.11
N GLY A 255 -11.81 -9.89 -9.87
CA GLY A 255 -11.56 -11.16 -9.16
C GLY A 255 -12.84 -11.96 -8.96
N ALA A 256 -12.69 -13.22 -8.55
CA ALA A 256 -13.82 -14.12 -8.28
C ALA A 256 -14.77 -13.58 -7.20
N SER A 257 -16.00 -14.10 -7.15
CA SER A 257 -16.91 -13.82 -6.02
C SER A 257 -16.24 -14.27 -4.72
N GLY A 258 -16.35 -13.47 -3.65
CA GLY A 258 -15.74 -13.82 -2.36
C GLY A 258 -14.22 -13.65 -2.27
N SER A 259 -13.52 -13.18 -3.32
CA SER A 259 -12.06 -12.96 -3.28
C SER A 259 -11.60 -11.80 -2.37
N GLY A 260 -12.52 -11.05 -1.78
CA GLY A 260 -12.23 -9.92 -0.87
C GLY A 260 -12.04 -8.57 -1.58
N LYS A 261 -12.54 -8.38 -2.82
CA LYS A 261 -12.40 -7.12 -3.58
C LYS A 261 -12.91 -5.89 -2.83
N SER A 262 -14.15 -5.96 -2.33
CA SER A 262 -14.78 -4.85 -1.58
C SER A 262 -14.00 -4.52 -0.32
N SER A 263 -13.57 -5.53 0.43
CA SER A 263 -12.73 -5.38 1.63
C SER A 263 -11.36 -4.77 1.28
N LEU A 264 -10.71 -5.23 0.20
CA LEU A 264 -9.43 -4.67 -0.27
C LEU A 264 -9.55 -3.17 -0.55
N VAL A 265 -10.61 -2.76 -1.26
CA VAL A 265 -10.79 -1.35 -1.60
C VAL A 265 -11.17 -0.53 -0.37
N ARG A 266 -12.17 -0.99 0.43
CA ARG A 266 -12.70 -0.23 1.57
C ARG A 266 -11.75 -0.19 2.76
N ALA A 267 -11.21 -1.34 3.19
CA ALA A 267 -10.34 -1.41 4.37
C ALA A 267 -8.84 -1.29 4.05
N GLY A 268 -8.44 -1.40 2.79
CA GLY A 268 -7.04 -1.30 2.37
C GLY A 268 -6.73 -0.02 1.59
N VAL A 269 -7.28 0.11 0.37
CA VAL A 269 -6.92 1.19 -0.57
C VAL A 269 -7.36 2.56 -0.04
N VAL A 270 -8.60 2.69 0.42
CA VAL A 270 -9.15 3.99 0.89
C VAL A 270 -8.41 4.50 2.12
N PRO A 271 -8.23 3.74 3.21
CA PRO A 271 -7.45 4.21 4.36
C PRO A 271 -6.02 4.60 3.99
N SER A 272 -5.38 3.85 3.09
CA SER A 272 -4.04 4.17 2.62
C SER A 272 -3.97 5.53 1.91
N LEU A 273 -5.01 5.94 1.18
CA LEU A 273 -5.12 7.27 0.58
C LEU A 273 -5.45 8.34 1.62
N LEU A 274 -6.40 8.08 2.52
CA LEU A 274 -6.80 9.03 3.58
C LEU A 274 -5.62 9.42 4.47
N HIS A 275 -4.70 8.49 4.74
CA HIS A 275 -3.50 8.72 5.54
C HIS A 275 -2.29 9.21 4.72
N ASN A 276 -2.41 9.29 3.38
CA ASN A 276 -1.30 9.63 2.51
C ASN A 276 -1.17 11.13 2.29
N ALA A 277 -0.22 11.76 2.99
CA ALA A 277 0.12 13.19 2.80
C ALA A 277 1.09 13.45 1.61
N ASN A 278 1.50 12.41 0.86
CA ASN A 278 2.64 12.52 -0.06
C ASN A 278 2.26 12.89 -1.51
N ASP A 279 0.98 12.99 -1.85
CA ASP A 279 0.57 13.27 -3.23
C ASP A 279 0.08 14.70 -3.47
N GLY A 280 0.41 15.60 -2.53
CA GLY A 280 0.08 17.03 -2.62
C GLY A 280 -1.36 17.39 -2.18
N ALA A 281 -2.17 16.43 -1.75
CA ALA A 281 -3.48 16.73 -1.17
C ALA A 281 -3.34 17.18 0.29
N LYS A 282 -4.06 18.21 0.68
CA LYS A 282 -4.21 18.62 2.08
C LYS A 282 -5.15 17.70 2.82
N GLN A 283 -6.20 17.25 2.12
CA GLN A 283 -7.21 16.35 2.66
C GLN A 283 -7.69 15.39 1.58
N TRP A 284 -7.76 14.11 1.92
CA TRP A 284 -8.50 13.11 1.18
C TRP A 284 -9.87 12.90 1.80
N ARG A 285 -10.89 12.73 0.96
CA ARG A 285 -12.27 12.36 1.32
C ARG A 285 -12.72 11.20 0.47
N HIS A 286 -13.78 10.50 0.87
CA HIS A 286 -14.25 9.32 0.16
C HIS A 286 -15.76 9.29 -0.03
N ALA A 287 -16.18 8.69 -1.14
CA ALA A 287 -17.55 8.30 -1.43
C ALA A 287 -17.59 6.83 -1.79
N ALA A 288 -18.63 6.10 -1.38
CA ALA A 288 -18.82 4.70 -1.74
C ALA A 288 -20.28 4.45 -2.11
N PHE A 289 -20.50 3.72 -3.19
CA PHE A 289 -21.85 3.29 -3.59
C PHE A 289 -21.79 2.03 -4.47
N THR A 290 -22.96 1.40 -4.62
CA THR A 290 -23.20 0.27 -5.50
C THR A 290 -24.18 0.72 -6.60
N PRO A 291 -23.94 0.42 -7.89
CA PRO A 291 -24.78 0.95 -8.98
C PRO A 291 -26.29 0.64 -8.87
N SER A 292 -26.66 -0.49 -8.25
CA SER A 292 -28.07 -0.87 -8.05
C SER A 292 -28.73 -0.25 -6.82
N LEU A 293 -27.99 0.51 -5.99
CA LEU A 293 -28.52 1.12 -4.76
C LEU A 293 -29.79 1.93 -5.03
N VAL A 294 -29.81 2.64 -6.18
CA VAL A 294 -31.01 3.28 -6.72
C VAL A 294 -31.39 2.54 -8.00
N ARG A 295 -32.41 1.70 -7.93
CA ARG A 295 -32.81 0.80 -9.02
C ARG A 295 -33.04 1.56 -10.32
N GLY A 296 -32.28 1.20 -11.39
CA GLY A 296 -32.34 1.83 -12.70
C GLY A 296 -31.73 3.25 -12.79
N ALA A 297 -31.05 3.74 -11.74
CA ALA A 297 -30.51 5.09 -11.74
C ALA A 297 -29.10 5.16 -11.10
N PRO A 298 -28.07 4.53 -11.71
CA PRO A 298 -26.72 4.50 -11.14
C PRO A 298 -26.09 5.89 -10.97
N LEU A 299 -26.48 6.88 -11.77
CA LEU A 299 -26.04 8.27 -11.60
C LEU A 299 -26.61 8.94 -10.36
N ALA A 300 -27.85 8.60 -9.97
CA ALA A 300 -28.43 9.11 -8.72
C ALA A 300 -27.64 8.57 -7.51
N GLY A 301 -27.28 7.29 -7.52
CA GLY A 301 -26.39 6.69 -6.51
C GLY A 301 -25.03 7.38 -6.42
N LEU A 302 -24.41 7.68 -7.57
CA LEU A 302 -23.16 8.42 -7.62
C LEU A 302 -23.27 9.82 -7.01
N VAL A 303 -24.33 10.57 -7.37
CA VAL A 303 -24.55 11.95 -6.88
C VAL A 303 -24.82 11.96 -5.37
N GLU A 304 -25.62 11.04 -4.85
CA GLU A 304 -25.89 10.90 -3.42
C GLU A 304 -24.61 10.54 -2.65
N ALA A 305 -23.79 9.64 -3.19
CA ALA A 305 -22.51 9.29 -2.59
C ALA A 305 -21.53 10.48 -2.58
N LEU A 306 -21.47 11.23 -3.68
CA LEU A 306 -20.65 12.44 -3.73
C LEU A 306 -21.14 13.54 -2.77
N ALA A 307 -22.44 13.66 -2.54
CA ALA A 307 -23.03 14.63 -1.61
C ALA A 307 -23.07 14.17 -0.14
N SER A 308 -22.46 13.01 0.16
CA SER A 308 -22.36 12.48 1.53
C SER A 308 -21.35 13.27 2.39
N GLU A 309 -21.51 13.16 3.72
CA GLU A 309 -20.63 13.79 4.72
C GLU A 309 -19.15 13.38 4.55
N GLY A 310 -18.89 12.15 4.11
CA GLY A 310 -17.54 11.63 3.88
C GLY A 310 -16.86 12.16 2.62
N ALA A 311 -17.63 12.74 1.69
CA ALA A 311 -17.14 13.18 0.39
C ALA A 311 -17.24 14.70 0.20
N LEU A 312 -18.31 15.18 -0.37
CA LEU A 312 -18.50 16.57 -0.76
C LEU A 312 -19.86 17.10 -0.29
N PRO A 313 -20.12 17.21 1.04
CA PRO A 313 -21.40 17.71 1.58
C PRO A 313 -21.68 19.15 1.12
N GLU A 314 -20.65 19.91 0.74
CA GLU A 314 -20.75 21.25 0.17
C GLU A 314 -21.61 21.28 -1.11
N LEU A 315 -21.76 20.17 -1.83
CA LEU A 315 -22.65 20.06 -2.98
C LEU A 315 -24.10 20.40 -2.63
N ARG A 316 -24.59 20.03 -1.44
CA ARG A 316 -25.96 20.30 -1.00
C ARG A 316 -26.25 21.80 -0.84
N GLN A 317 -25.18 22.61 -0.72
CA GLN A 317 -25.30 24.07 -0.69
C GLN A 317 -25.22 24.68 -2.11
N GLN A 318 -24.56 23.99 -3.05
CA GLN A 318 -24.37 24.47 -4.42
C GLN A 318 -25.54 24.13 -5.34
N VAL A 319 -26.26 23.03 -5.05
CA VAL A 319 -27.39 22.57 -5.85
C VAL A 319 -28.65 22.49 -5.02
N ARG A 320 -29.79 22.92 -5.59
CA ARG A 320 -31.08 22.88 -4.91
C ARG A 320 -31.66 21.48 -4.84
N ASP A 321 -31.32 20.63 -5.84
CA ASP A 321 -31.86 19.29 -6.00
C ASP A 321 -30.79 18.37 -6.59
N LEU A 322 -30.48 17.30 -5.89
CA LEU A 322 -29.52 16.26 -6.32
C LEU A 322 -30.06 15.45 -7.51
N ALA A 323 -31.38 15.28 -7.62
CA ALA A 323 -31.99 14.62 -8.76
C ALA A 323 -31.74 15.40 -10.06
N HIS A 324 -31.89 16.72 -10.01
CA HIS A 324 -31.55 17.58 -11.15
C HIS A 324 -30.04 17.51 -11.53
N LEU A 325 -29.15 17.41 -10.55
CA LEU A 325 -27.72 17.21 -10.82
C LEU A 325 -27.46 15.84 -11.49
N SER A 326 -28.15 14.81 -11.07
CA SER A 326 -28.10 13.47 -11.69
C SER A 326 -28.54 13.50 -13.16
N GLU A 327 -29.66 14.15 -13.46
CA GLU A 327 -30.14 14.35 -14.84
C GLU A 327 -29.15 15.17 -15.68
N LYS A 328 -28.56 16.20 -15.10
CA LYS A 328 -27.56 17.02 -15.78
C LYS A 328 -26.29 16.23 -16.07
N LEU A 329 -25.81 15.41 -15.13
CA LEU A 329 -24.68 14.49 -15.35
C LEU A 329 -24.98 13.47 -16.48
N ALA A 330 -26.22 13.03 -16.62
CA ALA A 330 -26.63 12.13 -17.68
C ALA A 330 -26.54 12.78 -19.06
N ARG A 331 -26.96 14.04 -19.18
CA ARG A 331 -27.09 14.77 -20.46
C ARG A 331 -25.78 15.46 -20.86
N ASP A 332 -25.16 16.17 -19.93
CA ASP A 332 -23.95 17.01 -20.13
C ASP A 332 -23.07 16.93 -18.89
N PRO A 333 -22.25 15.87 -18.78
CA PRO A 333 -21.40 15.66 -17.62
C PRO A 333 -20.30 16.71 -17.44
N GLU A 334 -19.81 17.33 -18.53
CA GLU A 334 -18.84 18.42 -18.48
C GLU A 334 -19.46 19.65 -17.80
N SER A 335 -20.64 20.09 -18.24
CA SER A 335 -21.34 21.20 -17.63
C SER A 335 -21.73 20.93 -16.18
N ALA A 336 -22.16 19.69 -15.84
CA ALA A 336 -22.46 19.30 -14.46
C ALA A 336 -21.21 19.37 -13.57
N ARG A 337 -20.06 18.90 -14.07
CA ARG A 337 -18.78 19.04 -13.38
C ARG A 337 -18.45 20.51 -13.11
N ASP A 338 -18.46 21.35 -14.15
CA ASP A 338 -17.98 22.74 -14.07
C ASP A 338 -18.91 23.64 -13.24
N MET A 339 -20.22 23.41 -13.29
CA MET A 339 -21.23 24.27 -12.65
C MET A 339 -21.69 23.80 -11.26
N ALA A 340 -21.37 22.56 -10.87
CA ALA A 340 -21.77 22.04 -9.56
C ALA A 340 -20.62 21.38 -8.79
N LEU A 341 -19.94 20.41 -9.40
CA LEU A 341 -18.94 19.61 -8.68
C LEU A 341 -17.68 20.42 -8.36
N LEU A 342 -17.15 21.20 -9.32
CA LEU A 342 -15.98 22.06 -9.08
C LEU A 342 -16.26 23.20 -8.11
N PRO A 343 -17.38 23.93 -8.15
CA PRO A 343 -17.75 24.88 -7.10
C PRO A 343 -17.85 24.24 -5.70
N GLY A 344 -18.50 23.06 -5.58
CA GLY A 344 -18.54 22.31 -4.32
C GLY A 344 -17.15 21.94 -3.83
N LEU A 345 -16.29 21.47 -4.74
CA LEU A 345 -14.89 21.16 -4.44
C LEU A 345 -14.09 22.42 -4.01
N SER A 346 -14.34 23.58 -4.65
CA SER A 346 -13.72 24.84 -4.25
C SER A 346 -14.08 25.22 -2.82
N ALA A 347 -15.36 25.11 -2.45
CA ALA A 347 -15.83 25.36 -1.09
C ALA A 347 -15.18 24.39 -0.07
N ALA A 348 -15.03 23.13 -0.44
CA ALA A 348 -14.34 22.13 0.37
C ALA A 348 -12.86 22.48 0.57
N ARG A 349 -12.19 22.97 -0.47
CA ARG A 349 -10.78 23.39 -0.42
C ARG A 349 -10.56 24.63 0.44
N ASP A 350 -11.49 25.60 0.38
CA ASP A 350 -11.47 26.79 1.23
C ASP A 350 -11.59 26.39 2.70
N SER A 351 -12.50 25.46 3.01
CA SER A 351 -12.68 24.93 4.36
C SER A 351 -11.47 24.12 4.87
N ALA A 352 -10.82 23.35 4.01
CA ALA A 352 -9.66 22.53 4.36
C ALA A 352 -8.33 23.33 4.39
N GLY A 353 -8.31 24.54 3.83
CA GLY A 353 -7.11 25.36 3.68
C GLY A 353 -6.09 24.78 2.70
N GLY A 354 -6.54 24.10 1.64
CA GLY A 354 -5.68 23.55 0.61
C GLY A 354 -6.35 22.49 -0.28
N PRO A 355 -5.58 21.80 -1.16
CA PRO A 355 -6.12 20.84 -2.11
C PRO A 355 -6.89 19.70 -1.45
N VAL A 356 -8.13 19.50 -1.85
CA VAL A 356 -8.98 18.36 -1.46
C VAL A 356 -9.09 17.40 -2.64
N ARG A 357 -8.96 16.10 -2.37
CA ARG A 357 -9.18 15.03 -3.34
C ARG A 357 -10.22 14.05 -2.84
N ILE A 358 -10.96 13.49 -3.76
CA ILE A 358 -12.07 12.57 -3.45
C ILE A 358 -11.78 11.24 -4.13
N ILE A 359 -11.74 10.15 -3.34
CA ILE A 359 -11.77 8.80 -3.84
C ILE A 359 -13.22 8.30 -3.89
N VAL A 360 -13.66 7.85 -5.05
CA VAL A 360 -15.00 7.31 -5.27
C VAL A 360 -14.91 5.80 -5.49
N ILE A 361 -15.57 5.05 -4.64
CA ILE A 361 -15.66 3.59 -4.72
C ILE A 361 -16.93 3.22 -5.47
N VAL A 362 -16.77 2.55 -6.61
CA VAL A 362 -17.88 1.91 -7.35
C VAL A 362 -17.83 0.42 -7.03
N ASP A 363 -18.52 0.04 -5.95
CA ASP A 363 -18.53 -1.35 -5.50
C ASP A 363 -19.53 -2.18 -6.31
N GLN A 364 -19.19 -3.42 -6.66
CA GLN A 364 -20.01 -4.34 -7.45
C GLN A 364 -20.42 -3.75 -8.82
N MET A 365 -19.42 -3.24 -9.57
CA MET A 365 -19.66 -2.64 -10.89
C MET A 365 -20.29 -3.64 -11.90
N GLU A 366 -20.19 -4.95 -11.64
CA GLU A 366 -20.90 -5.98 -12.42
C GLU A 366 -22.38 -5.76 -12.55
N GLU A 367 -23.01 -5.06 -11.60
CA GLU A 367 -24.45 -4.78 -11.61
C GLU A 367 -24.90 -3.93 -12.81
N LEU A 368 -23.97 -3.15 -13.39
CA LEU A 368 -24.20 -2.43 -14.64
C LEU A 368 -24.36 -3.37 -15.86
N PHE A 369 -23.89 -4.60 -15.73
CA PHE A 369 -23.84 -5.59 -16.82
C PHE A 369 -24.82 -6.75 -16.57
N VAL A 370 -25.52 -6.78 -15.44
CA VAL A 370 -26.58 -7.76 -15.15
C VAL A 370 -27.84 -7.39 -15.94
N PRO A 371 -28.37 -8.30 -16.78
CA PRO A 371 -29.59 -8.03 -17.57
C PRO A 371 -30.76 -7.64 -16.67
N GLY A 372 -31.43 -6.54 -16.98
CA GLY A 372 -32.62 -6.06 -16.27
C GLY A 372 -32.34 -5.15 -15.06
N ASN A 373 -31.09 -4.97 -14.64
CA ASN A 373 -30.75 -4.02 -13.58
C ASN A 373 -30.65 -2.59 -14.10
N VAL A 374 -29.93 -2.40 -15.20
CA VAL A 374 -29.65 -1.10 -15.82
C VAL A 374 -29.77 -1.28 -17.34
N THR A 375 -30.37 -0.30 -18.02
CA THR A 375 -30.43 -0.28 -19.47
C THR A 375 -29.05 0.04 -20.07
N GLU A 376 -28.86 -0.31 -21.35
CA GLU A 376 -27.60 0.01 -22.04
C GLU A 376 -27.35 1.52 -22.13
N GLU A 377 -28.43 2.30 -22.28
CA GLU A 377 -28.36 3.76 -22.31
C GLU A 377 -27.93 4.33 -20.96
N GLU A 378 -28.56 3.90 -19.85
CA GLU A 378 -28.19 4.33 -18.49
C GLU A 378 -26.75 3.93 -18.13
N ARG A 379 -26.33 2.72 -18.50
CA ARG A 379 -24.93 2.29 -18.35
C ARG A 379 -23.99 3.21 -19.12
N GLY A 380 -24.30 3.51 -20.38
CA GLY A 380 -23.51 4.39 -21.22
C GLY A 380 -23.42 5.82 -20.66
N MET A 381 -24.51 6.38 -20.13
CA MET A 381 -24.52 7.69 -19.45
C MET A 381 -23.64 7.66 -18.20
N PHE A 382 -23.76 6.63 -17.37
CA PHE A 382 -22.99 6.47 -16.16
C PHE A 382 -21.47 6.38 -16.43
N LEU A 383 -21.06 5.52 -17.35
CA LEU A 383 -19.64 5.36 -17.70
C LEU A 383 -19.06 6.64 -18.31
N ARG A 384 -19.83 7.38 -19.12
CA ARG A 384 -19.41 8.71 -19.65
C ARG A 384 -19.21 9.71 -18.53
N ALA A 385 -20.12 9.78 -17.56
CA ALA A 385 -20.00 10.68 -16.41
C ALA A 385 -18.74 10.38 -15.60
N ILE A 386 -18.51 9.10 -15.24
CA ILE A 386 -17.27 8.69 -14.56
C ILE A 386 -16.04 9.10 -15.37
N ARG A 387 -16.04 8.87 -16.68
CA ARG A 387 -14.91 9.25 -17.54
C ARG A 387 -14.62 10.74 -17.52
N VAL A 388 -15.64 11.57 -17.61
CA VAL A 388 -15.48 13.03 -17.54
C VAL A 388 -14.90 13.49 -16.21
N LEU A 389 -15.24 12.82 -15.11
CA LEU A 389 -14.73 13.15 -13.77
C LEU A 389 -13.32 12.60 -13.56
N ALA A 390 -13.09 11.32 -13.91
CA ALA A 390 -11.82 10.63 -13.69
C ALA A 390 -10.69 11.15 -14.59
N CYS A 391 -11.02 11.60 -15.83
CA CYS A 391 -10.03 12.11 -16.78
C CYS A 391 -9.88 13.66 -16.71
N TYR A 392 -10.49 14.30 -15.73
CA TYR A 392 -10.33 15.74 -15.49
C TYR A 392 -9.18 16.01 -14.52
N SER A 393 -8.30 16.94 -14.86
CA SER A 393 -7.19 17.36 -14.02
C SER A 393 -7.20 18.86 -13.79
N LEU A 394 -6.97 19.27 -12.56
CA LEU A 394 -6.74 20.67 -12.22
C LEU A 394 -5.30 21.06 -12.61
N PRO A 395 -5.10 22.23 -13.23
CA PRO A 395 -3.77 22.68 -13.63
C PRO A 395 -2.80 22.71 -12.44
N GLY A 396 -1.66 22.00 -12.56
CA GLY A 396 -0.63 21.92 -11.53
C GLY A 396 -0.96 21.06 -10.30
N GLU A 397 -2.16 20.50 -10.19
CA GLU A 397 -2.59 19.73 -9.02
C GLU A 397 -3.00 18.28 -9.34
N GLY A 398 -3.30 17.98 -10.61
CA GLY A 398 -3.76 16.66 -11.04
C GLY A 398 -5.26 16.41 -10.82
N PRO A 399 -5.73 15.14 -10.91
CA PRO A 399 -7.14 14.80 -10.85
C PRO A 399 -7.71 14.97 -9.43
N PRO A 400 -8.79 15.75 -9.26
CA PRO A 400 -9.46 15.91 -7.97
C PRO A 400 -10.34 14.71 -7.60
N PHE A 401 -10.88 14.01 -8.60
CA PHE A 401 -11.67 12.80 -8.41
C PHE A 401 -10.89 11.60 -8.88
N ARG A 402 -10.78 10.58 -8.03
CA ARG A 402 -10.23 9.28 -8.38
C ARG A 402 -11.26 8.20 -8.16
N PHE A 403 -11.27 7.21 -9.03
CA PHE A 403 -12.28 6.14 -8.99
C PHE A 403 -11.59 4.79 -8.82
N VAL A 404 -12.10 3.98 -7.90
CA VAL A 404 -11.74 2.56 -7.79
C VAL A 404 -13.01 1.75 -7.85
N ALA A 405 -13.11 0.89 -8.87
CA ALA A 405 -14.24 -0.01 -9.04
C ALA A 405 -13.87 -1.43 -8.63
N THR A 406 -14.83 -2.20 -8.12
CA THR A 406 -14.73 -3.65 -7.99
C THR A 406 -15.56 -4.31 -9.07
N LEU A 407 -15.07 -5.38 -9.67
CA LEU A 407 -15.75 -6.12 -10.74
C LEU A 407 -15.52 -7.63 -10.59
N ARG A 408 -16.58 -8.41 -10.70
CA ARG A 408 -16.43 -9.86 -10.74
C ARG A 408 -15.82 -10.32 -12.08
N SER A 409 -14.92 -11.29 -12.01
CA SER A 409 -14.20 -11.81 -13.18
C SER A 409 -15.12 -12.41 -14.27
N ASP A 410 -16.26 -13.01 -13.87
CA ASP A 410 -17.26 -13.56 -14.80
C ASP A 410 -17.97 -12.47 -15.63
N PHE A 411 -18.01 -11.21 -15.17
CA PHE A 411 -18.56 -10.08 -15.92
C PHE A 411 -17.51 -9.28 -16.70
N TYR A 412 -16.22 -9.59 -16.53
CA TYR A 412 -15.16 -8.81 -17.17
C TYR A 412 -15.25 -8.82 -18.71
N ALA A 413 -15.57 -9.95 -19.32
CA ALA A 413 -15.77 -10.03 -20.77
C ALA A 413 -16.95 -9.17 -21.26
N ALA A 414 -18.00 -9.00 -20.47
CA ALA A 414 -19.11 -8.11 -20.78
C ALA A 414 -18.67 -6.63 -20.69
N ALA A 415 -17.94 -6.28 -19.64
CA ALA A 415 -17.39 -4.93 -19.48
C ALA A 415 -16.42 -4.55 -20.60
N GLN A 416 -15.59 -5.48 -21.08
CA GLN A 416 -14.65 -5.24 -22.19
C GLN A 416 -15.32 -4.95 -23.53
N ARG A 417 -16.61 -5.22 -23.70
CA ARG A 417 -17.36 -4.84 -24.92
C ARG A 417 -17.76 -3.36 -24.93
N ASP A 418 -17.69 -2.68 -23.81
CA ASP A 418 -18.01 -1.27 -23.69
C ASP A 418 -16.77 -0.41 -23.95
N GLU A 419 -16.81 0.41 -25.01
CA GLU A 419 -15.68 1.25 -25.40
C GLU A 419 -15.34 2.33 -24.35
N VAL A 420 -16.32 2.82 -23.59
CA VAL A 420 -16.10 3.83 -22.57
C VAL A 420 -15.37 3.22 -21.39
N PHE A 421 -15.76 1.99 -21.00
CA PHE A 421 -15.04 1.23 -19.97
C PHE A 421 -13.60 0.96 -20.37
N LEU A 422 -13.36 0.55 -21.64
CA LEU A 422 -11.99 0.33 -22.12
C LEU A 422 -11.13 1.62 -22.04
N LYS A 423 -11.71 2.77 -22.41
CA LYS A 423 -11.03 4.07 -22.31
C LYS A 423 -10.77 4.49 -20.86
N LEU A 424 -11.69 4.21 -19.94
CA LEU A 424 -11.53 4.43 -18.51
C LEU A 424 -10.37 3.59 -17.94
N LYS A 425 -10.41 2.31 -18.21
CA LYS A 425 -9.41 1.36 -17.73
C LYS A 425 -8.01 1.67 -18.30
N GLY A 426 -7.93 2.09 -19.56
CA GLY A 426 -6.66 2.30 -20.26
C GLY A 426 -5.78 1.05 -20.21
N GLU A 427 -4.48 1.25 -20.21
CA GLU A 427 -3.49 0.16 -20.13
C GLU A 427 -3.19 -0.22 -18.68
N HIS A 428 -3.30 0.71 -17.74
CA HIS A 428 -2.83 0.56 -16.36
C HIS A 428 -3.94 0.52 -15.29
N GLY A 429 -5.18 0.84 -15.63
CA GLY A 429 -6.30 0.87 -14.68
C GLY A 429 -6.96 -0.50 -14.44
N HIS A 430 -6.22 -1.62 -14.50
CA HIS A 430 -6.71 -2.98 -14.29
C HIS A 430 -5.83 -3.72 -13.30
N TYR A 431 -6.45 -4.36 -12.32
CA TYR A 431 -5.78 -5.19 -11.34
C TYR A 431 -6.54 -6.49 -11.09
N ASP A 432 -5.89 -7.63 -11.35
CA ASP A 432 -6.44 -8.96 -11.04
C ASP A 432 -6.14 -9.33 -9.59
N LEU A 433 -7.17 -9.42 -8.76
CA LEU A 433 -7.05 -9.86 -7.38
C LEU A 433 -7.00 -11.38 -7.30
N LEU A 434 -5.82 -11.90 -7.07
CA LEU A 434 -5.57 -13.33 -6.89
C LEU A 434 -5.92 -13.79 -5.46
N ALA A 435 -6.06 -15.11 -5.31
CA ALA A 435 -6.14 -15.71 -3.98
C ALA A 435 -4.91 -15.38 -3.13
N PRO A 436 -5.04 -15.20 -1.81
CA PRO A 436 -3.90 -14.96 -0.93
C PRO A 436 -2.97 -16.17 -0.93
N ASP A 437 -1.68 -15.92 -0.91
CA ASP A 437 -0.68 -16.95 -0.73
C ASP A 437 -0.69 -17.51 0.72
N PRO A 438 0.00 -18.61 1.00
CA PRO A 438 0.03 -19.20 2.35
C PRO A 438 0.54 -18.26 3.44
N ALA A 439 1.48 -17.36 3.15
CA ALA A 439 1.99 -16.39 4.12
C ALA A 439 0.95 -15.31 4.41
N ALA A 440 0.25 -14.84 3.39
CA ALA A 440 -0.87 -13.91 3.53
C ALA A 440 -2.04 -14.53 4.31
N LEU A 441 -2.40 -15.81 4.01
CA LEU A 441 -3.42 -16.54 4.77
C LEU A 441 -3.05 -16.68 6.26
N GLN A 442 -1.80 -17.00 6.57
CA GLN A 442 -1.31 -17.06 7.96
C GLN A 442 -1.54 -15.70 8.66
N ARG A 443 -1.25 -14.59 7.99
CA ARG A 443 -1.43 -13.26 8.56
C ARG A 443 -2.92 -12.89 8.72
N ILE A 444 -3.77 -13.26 7.76
CA ILE A 444 -5.23 -13.12 7.85
C ILE A 444 -5.77 -13.84 9.09
N ILE A 445 -5.25 -15.03 9.40
CA ILE A 445 -5.67 -15.83 10.54
C ILE A 445 -5.14 -15.24 11.87
N THR A 446 -3.85 -14.95 11.95
CA THR A 446 -3.19 -14.74 13.26
C THR A 446 -3.13 -13.29 13.70
N GLU A 447 -2.97 -12.32 12.77
CA GLU A 447 -2.77 -10.94 13.17
C GLU A 447 -4.02 -10.27 13.76
N PRO A 448 -5.25 -10.46 13.22
CA PRO A 448 -6.46 -9.94 13.85
C PRO A 448 -6.71 -10.51 15.25
N ALA A 449 -6.51 -11.83 15.44
CA ALA A 449 -6.60 -12.47 16.75
C ALA A 449 -5.64 -11.84 17.77
N ARG A 450 -4.38 -11.68 17.36
CA ARG A 450 -3.35 -11.07 18.20
C ARG A 450 -3.72 -9.62 18.61
N LEU A 451 -4.27 -8.84 17.68
CA LEU A 451 -4.72 -7.47 17.96
C LEU A 451 -5.90 -7.43 18.94
N ALA A 452 -6.76 -8.44 18.89
CA ALA A 452 -7.90 -8.61 19.80
C ALA A 452 -7.52 -9.33 21.12
N GLY A 453 -6.25 -9.68 21.33
CA GLY A 453 -5.80 -10.40 22.52
C GLY A 453 -6.32 -11.84 22.61
N VAL A 454 -6.59 -12.48 21.46
CA VAL A 454 -7.10 -13.86 21.38
C VAL A 454 -5.96 -14.80 20.98
N GLU A 455 -5.83 -15.92 21.69
CA GLU A 455 -4.88 -16.98 21.41
C GLU A 455 -5.59 -18.20 20.82
N PHE A 456 -4.95 -18.86 19.87
CA PHE A 456 -5.44 -20.12 19.30
C PHE A 456 -5.06 -21.28 20.20
N GLU A 457 -6.04 -22.14 20.54
CA GLU A 457 -5.78 -23.34 21.32
C GLU A 457 -4.94 -24.36 20.53
N GLU A 458 -4.20 -25.17 21.28
CA GLU A 458 -3.46 -26.30 20.74
C GLU A 458 -4.18 -27.61 21.11
N ARG A 459 -4.45 -28.46 20.11
CA ARG A 459 -4.99 -29.83 20.34
C ARG A 459 -4.09 -30.83 19.65
N GLU A 460 -3.73 -31.89 20.39
CA GLU A 460 -2.87 -32.98 19.89
C GLU A 460 -1.52 -32.51 19.34
N GLY A 461 -0.94 -31.45 19.94
CA GLY A 461 0.36 -30.88 19.50
C GLY A 461 0.29 -30.03 18.23
N VAL A 462 -0.91 -29.71 17.72
CA VAL A 462 -1.07 -28.86 16.54
C VAL A 462 -1.94 -27.65 16.89
N PRO A 463 -1.39 -26.42 16.78
CA PRO A 463 -2.15 -25.19 16.97
C PRO A 463 -3.30 -25.05 15.96
N LEU A 464 -4.43 -24.52 16.41
CA LEU A 464 -5.66 -24.38 15.60
C LEU A 464 -5.45 -23.49 14.35
N ASP A 465 -4.65 -22.44 14.48
CA ASP A 465 -4.30 -21.56 13.34
C ASP A 465 -3.61 -22.33 12.21
N ARG A 466 -2.74 -23.28 12.53
CA ARG A 466 -2.07 -24.14 11.53
C ARG A 466 -3.02 -25.11 10.86
N ARG A 467 -4.01 -25.62 11.58
CA ARG A 467 -5.07 -26.48 10.99
C ARG A 467 -5.91 -25.68 10.00
N LEU A 468 -6.37 -24.48 10.42
CA LEU A 468 -7.13 -23.58 9.56
C LEU A 468 -6.35 -23.18 8.31
N LEU A 469 -5.06 -22.88 8.45
CA LEU A 469 -4.18 -22.58 7.32
C LEU A 469 -4.08 -23.76 6.34
N ALA A 470 -3.87 -24.97 6.85
CA ALA A 470 -3.74 -26.17 6.03
C ALA A 470 -5.03 -26.47 5.24
N ASP A 471 -6.20 -26.20 5.81
CA ASP A 471 -7.49 -26.37 5.14
C ASP A 471 -7.75 -25.23 4.12
N ALA A 472 -7.40 -23.98 4.45
CA ALA A 472 -7.56 -22.85 3.56
C ALA A 472 -6.69 -22.94 2.29
N ILE A 473 -5.48 -23.48 2.38
CA ILE A 473 -4.59 -23.68 1.22
C ILE A 473 -5.17 -24.66 0.20
N ARG A 474 -5.99 -25.61 0.62
CA ARG A 474 -6.56 -26.66 -0.24
C ARG A 474 -7.76 -26.20 -1.07
N GLY A 475 -8.42 -25.11 -0.68
CA GLY A 475 -9.65 -24.62 -1.30
C GLY A 475 -9.41 -23.39 -2.19
N ALA A 476 -9.79 -23.46 -3.47
CA ALA A 476 -9.66 -22.32 -4.39
C ALA A 476 -10.47 -21.09 -3.96
N ASP A 477 -11.61 -21.29 -3.27
CA ASP A 477 -12.53 -20.25 -2.79
C ASP A 477 -12.65 -20.26 -1.26
N ALA A 478 -11.55 -20.58 -0.56
CA ALA A 478 -11.56 -20.80 0.87
C ALA A 478 -11.72 -19.54 1.71
N LEU A 479 -11.45 -18.34 1.19
CA LEU A 479 -11.41 -17.11 1.98
C LEU A 479 -12.74 -16.78 2.69
N PRO A 480 -13.93 -16.83 2.05
CA PRO A 480 -15.18 -16.59 2.75
C PRO A 480 -15.49 -17.64 3.84
N LEU A 481 -15.17 -18.91 3.56
CA LEU A 481 -15.35 -19.99 4.53
C LEU A 481 -14.37 -19.85 5.71
N LEU A 482 -13.15 -19.44 5.44
CA LEU A 482 -12.14 -19.17 6.48
C LEU A 482 -12.59 -18.03 7.39
N GLU A 483 -13.04 -16.90 6.82
CA GLU A 483 -13.53 -15.75 7.58
C GLU A 483 -14.77 -16.12 8.42
N TYR A 484 -15.70 -16.88 7.85
CA TYR A 484 -16.86 -17.38 8.58
C TYR A 484 -16.47 -18.32 9.74
N ALA A 485 -15.53 -19.22 9.50
CA ALA A 485 -15.03 -20.13 10.53
C ALA A 485 -14.32 -19.37 11.66
N LEU A 486 -13.46 -18.42 11.32
CA LEU A 486 -12.74 -17.59 12.29
C LEU A 486 -13.70 -16.75 13.15
N ASP A 487 -14.72 -16.16 12.54
CA ASP A 487 -15.75 -15.40 13.23
C ASP A 487 -16.57 -16.28 14.16
N THR A 488 -16.99 -17.46 13.70
CA THR A 488 -17.73 -18.45 14.51
C THR A 488 -16.89 -18.95 15.69
N LEU A 489 -15.61 -19.20 15.47
CA LEU A 489 -14.68 -19.59 16.55
C LEU A 489 -14.53 -18.48 17.58
N TYR A 490 -14.40 -17.24 17.13
CA TYR A 490 -14.32 -16.08 18.02
C TYR A 490 -15.59 -15.91 18.87
N GLU A 491 -16.78 -16.09 18.29
CA GLU A 491 -18.06 -16.02 19.03
C GLU A 491 -18.16 -17.12 20.10
N ASN A 492 -17.66 -18.31 19.81
CA ASN A 492 -17.72 -19.47 20.70
C ASN A 492 -16.45 -19.66 21.57
N ARG A 493 -15.57 -18.64 21.63
CA ARG A 493 -14.34 -18.72 22.40
C ARG A 493 -14.60 -18.89 23.90
N ASP A 494 -13.70 -19.57 24.58
CA ASP A 494 -13.75 -19.70 26.02
C ASP A 494 -13.31 -18.41 26.72
N LEU A 495 -14.22 -17.77 27.45
CA LEU A 495 -13.98 -16.56 28.22
C LEU A 495 -13.47 -16.85 29.64
N THR A 496 -13.33 -18.12 30.05
CA THR A 496 -12.98 -18.51 31.42
C THR A 496 -11.47 -18.56 31.66
N GLY A 497 -10.66 -18.54 30.62
CA GLY A 497 -9.20 -18.50 30.69
C GLY A 497 -8.68 -17.09 30.96
N GLY A 498 -8.80 -16.60 32.17
CA GLY A 498 -8.32 -15.38 32.83
C GLY A 498 -7.27 -14.46 32.21
N ARG A 499 -7.42 -14.12 30.93
CA ARG A 499 -6.75 -13.00 30.26
C ARG A 499 -7.79 -12.31 29.39
N ALA A 500 -8.36 -11.25 29.96
CA ALA A 500 -9.04 -10.23 29.21
C ALA A 500 -8.01 -9.40 28.44
#